data_243849e0b55adccc1256a319ebbaa32f
#
_entry.id   243849e0b55adccc1256a319ebbaa32f
#
_cell.length_a   1.000
_cell.length_b   1.000
_cell.length_c   1.000
_cell.angle_alpha   90.00
_cell.angle_beta   90.00
_cell.angle_gamma   90.00
#
_symmetry.space_group_name_H-M   'P 1'
#
loop_
_entity.id
_entity.type
_entity.pdbx_description
1 polymer ?
#
loop_
_entity_poly.entity_id
_entity_poly.type
_entity_poly.pdbx_seq_one_letter_code
_entity_poly.pdbx_strand_id
1 'polypeptide(L)'
;MIQQEFNLDFDAFVRSFVQNRDTSFAFLLGAGASITSGIPSADDCIWDWKRMIYCSSQSSIPPFIDPKSDTCKDIIQKWLNSQGKFLPAGDLKEYSFYAEAALPIEGDRVKYFEHLAQGKQPYIGYKLLCLLNKYGIV
;
A
#
# COMPACT_ATOMS: atom_id res chain seq x y z
N MET A 1 -2.97 -15.35 28.69
CA MET A 1 -2.44 -14.00 28.94
C MET A 1 -3.09 -13.06 27.94
N ILE A 2 -3.95 -12.16 28.40
CA ILE A 2 -4.56 -11.13 27.57
C ILE A 2 -3.44 -10.14 27.27
N GLN A 3 -2.97 -10.05 26.02
CA GLN A 3 -2.08 -8.98 25.59
C GLN A 3 -2.92 -7.69 25.69
N GLN A 4 -2.60 -6.87 26.67
CA GLN A 4 -3.16 -5.53 26.77
C GLN A 4 -2.56 -4.73 25.64
N GLU A 5 -3.36 -4.39 24.62
CA GLU A 5 -2.95 -3.46 23.57
C GLU A 5 -2.65 -2.10 24.22
N PHE A 6 -1.39 -1.70 24.16
CA PHE A 6 -0.93 -0.42 24.68
C PHE A 6 -0.98 0.61 23.54
N ASN A 7 -2.06 1.36 23.49
CA ASN A 7 -2.17 2.50 22.57
C ASN A 7 -1.69 3.77 23.30
N LEU A 8 -0.57 4.32 22.84
CA LEU A 8 -0.08 5.63 23.28
C LEU A 8 -0.55 6.71 22.32
N ASP A 9 -0.98 7.84 22.85
CA ASP A 9 -1.11 9.05 22.05
C ASP A 9 0.28 9.55 21.60
N PHE A 10 0.29 10.46 20.62
CA PHE A 10 1.55 10.94 20.04
C PHE A 10 2.47 11.58 21.09
N ASP A 11 1.93 12.39 21.99
CA ASP A 11 2.70 13.09 23.01
C ASP A 11 3.25 12.12 24.06
N ALA A 12 2.47 11.12 24.46
CA ALA A 12 2.93 10.06 25.36
C ALA A 12 4.02 9.21 24.71
N PHE A 13 3.88 8.89 23.41
CA PHE A 13 4.91 8.21 22.65
C PHE A 13 6.22 9.02 22.62
N VAL A 14 6.15 10.31 22.29
CA VAL A 14 7.35 11.18 22.24
C VAL A 14 8.01 11.28 23.60
N ARG A 15 7.23 11.47 24.70
CA ARG A 15 7.81 11.49 26.07
C ARG A 15 8.51 10.17 26.41
N SER A 16 7.87 9.04 26.12
CA SER A 16 8.46 7.72 26.36
C SER A 16 9.74 7.52 25.55
N PHE A 17 9.73 7.91 24.29
CA PHE A 17 10.88 7.82 23.41
C PHE A 17 12.07 8.62 23.91
N VAL A 18 11.84 9.88 24.37
CA VAL A 18 12.89 10.75 24.91
C VAL A 18 13.44 10.22 26.22
N GLN A 19 12.58 9.67 27.11
CA GLN A 19 13.01 9.12 28.39
C GLN A 19 13.85 7.85 28.23
N ASN A 20 13.62 7.08 27.20
CA ASN A 20 14.30 5.82 26.91
C ASN A 20 15.34 5.92 25.79
N ARG A 21 15.89 7.11 25.57
CA ARG A 21 16.85 7.37 24.47
C ARG A 21 18.12 6.52 24.51
N ASP A 22 18.45 5.95 25.68
CA ASP A 22 19.60 5.04 25.87
C ASP A 22 19.23 3.57 25.54
N THR A 23 18.00 3.32 25.14
CA THR A 23 17.51 2.02 24.71
C THR A 23 17.35 2.00 23.21
N SER A 24 17.83 0.95 22.53
CA SER A 24 17.62 0.79 21.10
C SER A 24 16.14 0.50 20.80
N PHE A 25 15.59 1.20 19.81
CA PHE A 25 14.23 1.00 19.33
C PHE A 25 14.23 0.31 17.97
N ALA A 26 13.23 -0.53 17.73
CA ALA A 26 12.94 -1.08 16.43
C ALA A 26 11.64 -0.46 15.89
N PHE A 27 11.65 0.03 14.65
CA PHE A 27 10.48 0.57 13.98
C PHE A 27 9.95 -0.43 12.95
N LEU A 28 8.70 -0.84 13.12
CA LEU A 28 7.98 -1.59 12.10
C LEU A 28 7.19 -0.62 11.22
N LEU A 29 7.61 -0.48 9.97
CA LEU A 29 6.96 0.41 9.01
C LEU A 29 6.00 -0.38 8.14
N GLY A 30 4.73 -0.01 8.18
CA GLY A 30 3.71 -0.53 7.26
C GLY A 30 3.78 0.14 5.88
N ALA A 31 3.04 -0.41 4.91
CA ALA A 31 2.98 0.09 3.53
C ALA A 31 2.60 1.58 3.42
N GLY A 32 1.80 2.09 4.36
CA GLY A 32 1.41 3.49 4.43
C GLY A 32 2.56 4.48 4.65
N ALA A 33 3.70 4.03 5.20
CA ALA A 33 4.86 4.89 5.45
C ALA A 33 5.45 5.51 4.17
N SER A 34 5.22 4.91 3.00
CA SER A 34 5.74 5.37 1.71
C SER A 34 4.79 6.31 0.95
N ILE A 35 3.55 6.50 1.41
CA ILE A 35 2.55 7.33 0.72
C ILE A 35 3.03 8.78 0.58
N THR A 36 3.59 9.36 1.64
CA THR A 36 4.14 10.71 1.62
C THR A 36 5.37 10.87 0.71
N SER A 37 6.02 9.76 0.35
CA SER A 37 7.09 9.72 -0.65
C SER A 37 6.54 9.60 -2.08
N GLY A 38 5.21 9.58 -2.25
CA GLY A 38 4.54 9.47 -3.54
C GLY A 38 4.44 8.04 -4.08
N ILE A 39 4.60 7.03 -3.22
CA ILE A 39 4.29 5.64 -3.55
C ILE A 39 2.80 5.42 -3.33
N PRO A 40 2.06 4.79 -4.26
CA PRO A 40 0.65 4.48 -4.10
C PRO A 40 0.37 3.63 -2.86
N SER A 41 -0.82 3.79 -2.28
CA SER A 41 -1.30 2.92 -1.20
C SER A 41 -1.56 1.49 -1.71
N ALA A 42 -1.74 0.55 -0.78
CA ALA A 42 -2.16 -0.80 -1.12
C ALA A 42 -3.50 -0.81 -1.88
N ASP A 43 -4.44 0.04 -1.46
CA ASP A 43 -5.75 0.17 -2.11
C ASP A 43 -5.63 0.73 -3.54
N ASP A 44 -4.73 1.70 -3.77
CA ASP A 44 -4.44 2.22 -5.12
C ASP A 44 -3.86 1.12 -6.01
N CYS A 45 -2.96 0.29 -5.48
CA CYS A 45 -2.39 -0.84 -6.23
C CYS A 45 -3.46 -1.89 -6.56
N ILE A 46 -4.29 -2.28 -5.58
CA ILE A 46 -5.41 -3.21 -5.79
C ILE A 46 -6.34 -2.68 -6.89
N TRP A 47 -6.66 -1.39 -6.82
CA TRP A 47 -7.50 -0.75 -7.82
C TRP A 47 -6.86 -0.78 -9.22
N ASP A 48 -5.57 -0.49 -9.32
CA ASP A 48 -4.85 -0.52 -10.60
C ASP A 48 -4.84 -1.92 -11.21
N TRP A 49 -4.59 -2.96 -10.41
CA TRP A 49 -4.64 -4.35 -10.86
C TRP A 49 -6.05 -4.80 -11.30
N LYS A 50 -7.10 -4.44 -10.56
CA LYS A 50 -8.50 -4.69 -10.96
C LYS A 50 -8.78 -4.05 -12.33
N ARG A 51 -8.34 -2.82 -12.52
CA ARG A 51 -8.47 -2.11 -13.78
C ARG A 51 -7.70 -2.79 -14.91
N MET A 52 -6.46 -3.22 -14.66
CA MET A 52 -5.65 -3.97 -15.64
C MET A 52 -6.36 -5.25 -16.09
N ILE A 53 -6.89 -6.04 -15.15
CA ILE A 53 -7.64 -7.28 -15.44
C ILE A 53 -8.89 -6.96 -16.28
N TYR A 54 -9.64 -5.95 -15.89
CA TYR A 54 -10.83 -5.54 -16.64
C TYR A 54 -10.48 -5.10 -18.05
N CYS A 55 -9.50 -4.22 -18.22
CA CYS A 55 -9.09 -3.70 -19.52
C CYS A 55 -8.51 -4.77 -20.45
N SER A 56 -7.84 -5.79 -19.91
CA SER A 56 -7.34 -6.91 -20.71
C SER A 56 -8.46 -7.82 -21.21
N SER A 57 -9.61 -7.84 -20.53
CA SER A 57 -10.76 -8.70 -20.85
C SER A 57 -11.84 -7.98 -21.66
N GLN A 58 -11.90 -6.66 -21.58
CA GLN A 58 -12.89 -5.82 -22.25
C GLN A 58 -12.20 -4.88 -23.23
N SER A 59 -12.69 -4.81 -24.45
CA SER A 59 -12.05 -4.07 -25.54
C SER A 59 -12.01 -2.53 -25.35
N SER A 60 -12.72 -1.98 -24.38
CA SER A 60 -12.62 -0.55 -24.00
C SER A 60 -13.29 -0.27 -22.66
N ILE A 61 -12.62 0.51 -21.80
CA ILE A 61 -13.35 1.35 -20.83
C ILE A 61 -14.02 2.45 -21.63
N PRO A 62 -15.29 2.81 -21.36
CA PRO A 62 -15.92 3.95 -22.02
C PRO A 62 -15.00 5.18 -21.87
N PRO A 63 -14.59 5.85 -22.98
CA PRO A 63 -13.54 6.87 -22.97
C PRO A 63 -13.88 8.14 -22.18
N PHE A 64 -15.09 8.23 -21.64
CA PHE A 64 -15.61 9.39 -20.92
C PHE A 64 -15.67 9.23 -19.40
N ILE A 65 -15.26 8.08 -18.87
CA ILE A 65 -15.30 7.83 -17.43
C ILE A 65 -13.89 8.02 -16.86
N ASP A 66 -13.76 8.95 -15.90
CA ASP A 66 -12.53 9.08 -15.12
C ASP A 66 -12.20 7.71 -14.45
N PRO A 67 -11.02 7.13 -14.75
CA PRO A 67 -10.60 5.85 -14.17
C PRO A 67 -10.62 5.81 -12.64
N LYS A 68 -10.55 6.95 -11.97
CA LYS A 68 -10.58 7.06 -10.50
C LYS A 68 -11.97 7.35 -9.95
N SER A 69 -12.97 7.57 -10.80
CA SER A 69 -14.33 7.84 -10.34
C SER A 69 -14.97 6.61 -9.69
N ASP A 70 -15.85 6.85 -8.72
CA ASP A 70 -16.60 5.78 -8.06
C ASP A 70 -17.46 5.00 -9.08
N THR A 71 -17.99 5.69 -10.08
CA THR A 71 -18.75 5.05 -11.17
C THR A 71 -17.88 4.02 -11.92
N CYS A 72 -16.63 4.35 -12.23
CA CYS A 72 -15.71 3.41 -12.88
C CYS A 72 -15.37 2.24 -11.97
N LYS A 73 -15.13 2.51 -10.68
CA LYS A 73 -14.88 1.46 -9.67
C LYS A 73 -16.05 0.51 -9.56
N ASP A 74 -17.27 1.01 -9.52
CA ASP A 74 -18.50 0.21 -9.43
C ASP A 74 -18.69 -0.68 -10.66
N ILE A 75 -18.46 -0.15 -11.85
CA ILE A 75 -18.57 -0.93 -13.10
C ILE A 75 -17.58 -2.09 -13.07
N ILE A 76 -16.33 -1.82 -12.77
CA ILE A 76 -15.28 -2.84 -12.74
C ILE A 76 -15.54 -3.87 -11.65
N GLN A 77 -15.92 -3.43 -10.45
CA GLN A 77 -16.22 -4.35 -9.35
C GLN A 77 -17.42 -5.25 -9.63
N LYS A 78 -18.49 -4.71 -10.22
CA LYS A 78 -19.65 -5.52 -10.65
C LYS A 78 -19.26 -6.55 -11.71
N TRP A 79 -18.43 -6.17 -12.66
CA TRP A 79 -17.93 -7.10 -13.66
C TRP A 79 -17.06 -8.21 -13.02
N LEU A 80 -16.12 -7.86 -12.14
CA LEU A 80 -15.29 -8.84 -11.43
C LEU A 80 -16.16 -9.83 -10.63
N ASN A 81 -17.16 -9.32 -9.90
CA ASN A 81 -18.10 -10.15 -9.14
C ASN A 81 -18.88 -11.10 -10.04
N SER A 82 -19.27 -10.67 -11.25
CA SER A 82 -20.00 -11.50 -12.21
C SER A 82 -19.18 -12.67 -12.76
N GLN A 83 -17.86 -12.59 -12.71
CA GLN A 83 -16.96 -13.64 -13.18
C GLN A 83 -16.87 -14.85 -12.21
N GLY A 84 -17.27 -14.70 -10.95
CA GLY A 84 -17.30 -15.77 -9.95
C GLY A 84 -15.93 -16.32 -9.51
N LYS A 85 -14.82 -15.79 -10.04
CA LYS A 85 -13.46 -16.26 -9.77
C LYS A 85 -12.58 -15.25 -9.04
N PHE A 86 -13.06 -14.02 -8.88
CA PHE A 86 -12.33 -12.94 -8.22
C PHE A 86 -12.81 -12.75 -6.78
N LEU A 87 -11.92 -12.31 -5.92
CA LEU A 87 -12.26 -12.02 -4.52
C LEU A 87 -13.13 -10.77 -4.41
N PRO A 88 -14.07 -10.76 -3.44
CA PRO A 88 -14.88 -9.59 -3.16
C PRO A 88 -14.02 -8.45 -2.62
N ALA A 89 -14.52 -7.22 -2.75
CA ALA A 89 -13.87 -6.04 -2.19
C ALA A 89 -13.76 -6.14 -0.66
N GLY A 90 -12.59 -5.82 -0.11
CA GLY A 90 -12.31 -5.84 1.32
C GLY A 90 -11.86 -7.20 1.87
N ASP A 91 -11.66 -8.23 1.03
CA ASP A 91 -11.07 -9.49 1.47
C ASP A 91 -9.61 -9.27 1.91
N LEU A 92 -9.19 -9.92 3.02
CA LEU A 92 -7.83 -9.78 3.57
C LEU A 92 -6.73 -10.24 2.59
N LYS A 93 -7.06 -11.10 1.64
CA LYS A 93 -6.13 -11.61 0.62
C LYS A 93 -6.20 -10.82 -0.68
N GLU A 94 -7.00 -9.77 -0.74
CA GLU A 94 -7.26 -9.01 -1.95
C GLU A 94 -5.98 -8.51 -2.61
N TYR A 95 -5.05 -7.98 -1.82
CA TYR A 95 -3.77 -7.46 -2.31
C TYR A 95 -2.94 -8.51 -3.05
N SER A 96 -2.65 -9.64 -2.41
CA SER A 96 -1.84 -10.71 -3.02
C SER A 96 -2.55 -11.34 -4.21
N PHE A 97 -3.83 -11.59 -4.07
CA PHE A 97 -4.65 -12.21 -5.12
C PHE A 97 -4.68 -11.37 -6.39
N TYR A 98 -4.97 -10.06 -6.30
CA TYR A 98 -5.05 -9.21 -7.49
C TYR A 98 -3.67 -8.90 -8.08
N ALA A 99 -2.60 -8.84 -7.26
CA ALA A 99 -1.23 -8.73 -7.76
C ALA A 99 -0.86 -9.92 -8.66
N GLU A 100 -1.16 -11.14 -8.21
CA GLU A 100 -0.88 -12.37 -8.98
C GLU A 100 -1.81 -12.53 -10.18
N ALA A 101 -3.09 -12.16 -10.05
CA ALA A 101 -4.05 -12.25 -11.15
C ALA A 101 -3.76 -11.26 -12.28
N ALA A 102 -3.30 -10.05 -11.96
CA ALA A 102 -2.93 -9.03 -12.95
C ALA A 102 -1.54 -9.27 -13.55
N LEU A 103 -0.59 -9.70 -12.72
CA LEU A 103 0.82 -9.86 -13.05
C LEU A 103 1.29 -11.27 -12.61
N PRO A 104 0.93 -12.33 -13.34
CA PRO A 104 1.22 -13.71 -12.93
C PRO A 104 2.72 -14.03 -12.90
N ILE A 105 3.53 -13.32 -13.69
CA ILE A 105 4.98 -13.51 -13.75
C ILE A 105 5.64 -12.66 -12.68
N GLU A 106 6.46 -13.27 -11.82
CA GLU A 106 7.15 -12.57 -10.72
C GLU A 106 7.99 -11.37 -11.21
N GLY A 107 8.73 -11.57 -12.31
CA GLY A 107 9.53 -10.49 -12.89
C GLY A 107 8.71 -9.26 -13.32
N ASP A 108 7.46 -9.45 -13.73
CA ASP A 108 6.58 -8.33 -14.08
C ASP A 108 6.08 -7.61 -12.82
N ARG A 109 5.84 -8.33 -11.73
CA ARG A 109 5.54 -7.72 -10.41
C ARG A 109 6.72 -6.88 -9.91
N VAL A 110 7.94 -7.38 -10.01
CA VAL A 110 9.15 -6.62 -9.65
C VAL A 110 9.23 -5.32 -10.45
N LYS A 111 9.10 -5.39 -11.78
CA LYS A 111 9.12 -4.21 -12.65
C LYS A 111 8.01 -3.22 -12.34
N TYR A 112 6.82 -3.70 -12.00
CA TYR A 112 5.71 -2.86 -11.60
C TYR A 112 6.07 -2.00 -10.37
N PHE A 113 6.62 -2.62 -9.31
CA PHE A 113 7.03 -1.90 -8.12
C PHE A 113 8.25 -0.98 -8.36
N GLU A 114 9.22 -1.41 -9.17
CA GLU A 114 10.32 -0.57 -9.59
C GLU A 114 9.84 0.69 -10.30
N HIS A 115 8.84 0.55 -11.19
CA HIS A 115 8.24 1.68 -11.88
C HIS A 115 7.51 2.63 -10.93
N LEU A 116 6.78 2.11 -9.94
CA LEU A 116 6.14 2.94 -8.92
C LEU A 116 7.15 3.75 -8.08
N ALA A 117 8.33 3.19 -7.84
CA ALA A 117 9.39 3.85 -7.07
C ALA A 117 10.25 4.79 -7.92
N GLN A 118 10.20 4.68 -9.25
CA GLN A 118 11.05 5.44 -10.15
C GLN A 118 10.85 6.95 -9.99
N GLY A 119 11.96 7.68 -9.79
CA GLY A 119 11.94 9.13 -9.60
C GLY A 119 11.38 9.61 -8.26
N LYS A 120 10.97 8.71 -7.37
CA LYS A 120 10.51 9.06 -6.03
C LYS A 120 11.69 9.29 -5.10
N GLN A 121 11.51 10.22 -4.15
CA GLN A 121 12.51 10.52 -3.12
C GLN A 121 11.94 10.24 -1.74
N PRO A 122 12.71 9.66 -0.83
CA PRO A 122 12.28 9.46 0.54
C PRO A 122 11.85 10.78 1.20
N TYR A 123 10.64 10.79 1.75
CA TYR A 123 10.12 11.96 2.45
C TYR A 123 10.77 12.12 3.83
N ILE A 124 10.43 13.21 4.53
CA ILE A 124 11.11 13.63 5.78
C ILE A 124 11.16 12.50 6.84
N GLY A 125 10.13 11.67 6.96
CA GLY A 125 10.08 10.57 7.93
C GLY A 125 11.23 9.58 7.75
N TYR A 126 11.53 9.16 6.54
CA TYR A 126 12.66 8.26 6.26
C TYR A 126 14.01 8.93 6.56
N LYS A 127 14.14 10.22 6.27
CA LYS A 127 15.37 10.99 6.60
C LYS A 127 15.58 11.07 8.10
N LEU A 128 14.51 11.27 8.88
CA LEU A 128 14.58 11.27 10.34
C LEU A 128 14.96 9.89 10.89
N LEU A 129 14.41 8.80 10.35
CA LEU A 129 14.82 7.45 10.75
C LEU A 129 16.31 7.19 10.46
N CYS A 130 16.82 7.63 9.31
CA CYS A 130 18.25 7.55 9.02
C CYS A 130 19.10 8.33 10.02
N LEU A 131 18.64 9.49 10.46
CA LEU A 131 19.33 10.27 11.49
C LEU A 131 19.31 9.56 12.85
N LEU A 132 18.16 9.02 13.27
CA LEU A 132 18.04 8.25 14.52
C LEU A 132 18.98 7.04 14.51
N ASN A 133 19.05 6.31 13.39
CA ASN A 133 19.99 5.20 13.22
C ASN A 133 21.45 5.65 13.31
N LYS A 134 21.79 6.78 12.70
CA LYS A 134 23.15 7.35 12.76
C LYS A 134 23.58 7.66 14.19
N TYR A 135 22.64 8.04 15.05
CA TYR A 135 22.91 8.33 16.46
C TYR A 135 22.73 7.13 17.38
N GLY A 136 22.51 5.93 16.83
CA GLY A 136 22.39 4.69 17.59
C GLY A 136 21.12 4.57 18.42
N ILE A 137 20.05 5.30 18.07
CA ILE A 137 18.76 5.28 18.76
C ILE A 137 17.86 4.18 18.19
N VAL A 138 18.06 3.78 16.94
CA VAL A 138 17.33 2.71 16.23
C VAL A 138 18.31 1.84 15.45
#